data_2bb7353f2386bc896c42b0be9bcabf8b
#
_entry.id   2bb7353f2386bc896c42b0be9bcabf8b
#
_cell.length_a   1.000
_cell.length_b   1.000
_cell.length_c   1.000
_cell.angle_alpha   90.00
_cell.angle_beta   90.00
_cell.angle_gamma   90.00
#
_symmetry.space_group_name_H-M   'P 1'
#
loop_
_entity.id
_entity.type
_entity.pdbx_description
1 polymer ?
#
loop_
_entity_poly.entity_id
_entity_poly.type
_entity_poly.pdbx_seq_one_letter_code
_entity_poly.pdbx_strand_id
1 'polypeptide(L)'
;MSERAPRVLIVEDGDEYLRTLTRFVPGPDYAQVKSGVAALDALRAAGVDLVYLDMRFDRVPLGDLLGDLDAATRRHNGDPARGWRHLQNHQGLFILDHLVANGFGDVPVILAYDFSREARRLEFLRRRVPRLYWVGDAVTPEEVLAVMKEALS
;
A
#
# COMPACT_ATOMS: atom_id res chain seq x y z
N MET A 1 2.67 -18.37 -26.62
CA MET A 1 2.66 -18.34 -25.16
C MET A 1 1.58 -17.36 -24.69
N SER A 2 0.59 -17.86 -24.00
CA SER A 2 -0.45 -16.99 -23.51
C SER A 2 0.04 -16.27 -22.26
N GLU A 3 -0.04 -14.96 -22.28
CA GLU A 3 0.27 -14.15 -21.13
C GLU A 3 -1.00 -13.95 -20.31
N ARG A 4 -0.96 -14.34 -19.05
CA ARG A 4 -2.06 -14.02 -18.16
C ARG A 4 -2.03 -12.53 -17.81
N ALA A 5 -3.19 -11.99 -17.51
CA ALA A 5 -3.27 -10.64 -16.97
C ALA A 5 -2.48 -10.53 -15.67
N PRO A 6 -1.76 -9.43 -15.44
CA PRO A 6 -1.08 -9.23 -14.16
C PRO A 6 -2.09 -9.16 -13.01
N ARG A 7 -1.75 -9.77 -11.89
CA ARG A 7 -2.58 -9.75 -10.69
C ARG A 7 -2.17 -8.58 -9.81
N VAL A 8 -3.08 -7.63 -9.65
CA VAL A 8 -2.88 -6.44 -8.83
C VAL A 8 -3.73 -6.55 -7.57
N LEU A 9 -3.07 -6.55 -6.42
CA LEU A 9 -3.75 -6.55 -5.13
C LEU A 9 -3.87 -5.11 -4.64
N ILE A 10 -5.10 -4.62 -4.51
CA ILE A 10 -5.39 -3.31 -3.95
C ILE A 10 -5.58 -3.47 -2.45
N VAL A 11 -4.82 -2.71 -1.66
CA VAL A 11 -4.94 -2.68 -0.20
C VAL A 11 -5.45 -1.30 0.18
N GLU A 12 -6.74 -1.24 0.46
CA GLU A 12 -7.47 0.00 0.75
C GLU A 12 -8.68 -0.35 1.62
N ASP A 13 -9.00 0.48 2.59
CA ASP A 13 -10.17 0.23 3.46
C ASP A 13 -11.50 0.74 2.88
N GLY A 14 -11.46 1.48 1.77
CA GLY A 14 -12.60 1.83 0.95
C GLY A 14 -12.62 1.03 -0.35
N ASP A 15 -13.33 1.52 -1.36
CA ASP A 15 -13.43 0.87 -2.67
C ASP A 15 -13.15 1.84 -3.83
N GLU A 16 -12.65 3.03 -3.53
CA GLU A 16 -12.42 4.09 -4.50
C GLU A 16 -11.37 3.69 -5.54
N TYR A 17 -10.24 3.10 -5.12
CA TYR A 17 -9.21 2.66 -6.06
C TYR A 17 -9.67 1.49 -6.92
N LEU A 18 -10.38 0.52 -6.32
CA LEU A 18 -10.91 -0.61 -7.08
C LEU A 18 -11.83 -0.14 -8.20
N ARG A 19 -12.76 0.77 -7.89
CA ARG A 19 -13.68 1.33 -8.87
C ARG A 19 -12.95 2.12 -9.96
N THR A 20 -12.04 3.00 -9.56
CA THR A 20 -11.31 3.87 -10.47
C THR A 20 -10.38 3.07 -11.38
N LEU A 21 -9.60 2.16 -10.82
CA LEU A 21 -8.65 1.37 -11.60
C LEU A 21 -9.36 0.40 -12.55
N THR A 22 -10.43 -0.25 -12.09
CA THR A 22 -11.22 -1.14 -12.95
C THR A 22 -11.79 -0.40 -14.14
N ARG A 23 -12.24 0.84 -13.94
CA ARG A 23 -12.86 1.65 -14.99
C ARG A 23 -11.84 2.27 -15.94
N PHE A 24 -10.75 2.86 -15.42
CA PHE A 24 -9.84 3.71 -16.18
C PHE A 24 -8.50 3.06 -16.52
N VAL A 25 -8.13 1.99 -15.84
CA VAL A 25 -6.91 1.23 -16.08
C VAL A 25 -7.26 -0.24 -16.23
N PRO A 26 -8.06 -0.61 -17.23
CA PRO A 26 -8.42 -2.02 -17.44
C PRO A 26 -7.22 -2.83 -17.91
N GLY A 27 -7.32 -4.13 -17.78
CA GLY A 27 -6.31 -5.09 -18.22
C GLY A 27 -5.81 -5.97 -17.07
N PRO A 28 -5.33 -5.41 -15.95
CA PRO A 28 -4.98 -6.23 -14.80
C PRO A 28 -6.19 -6.96 -14.19
N ASP A 29 -5.89 -8.06 -13.52
CA ASP A 29 -6.86 -8.78 -12.70
C ASP A 29 -6.75 -8.19 -11.29
N TYR A 30 -7.72 -7.38 -10.90
CA TYR A 30 -7.73 -6.69 -9.62
C TYR A 30 -8.43 -7.50 -8.54
N ALA A 31 -7.79 -7.63 -7.39
CA ALA A 31 -8.40 -8.10 -6.15
C ALA A 31 -8.19 -7.02 -5.08
N GLN A 32 -9.04 -7.00 -4.08
CA GLN A 32 -8.95 -6.03 -2.99
C GLN A 32 -9.02 -6.70 -1.64
N VAL A 33 -8.19 -6.20 -0.71
CA VAL A 33 -8.29 -6.47 0.72
C VAL A 33 -8.30 -5.14 1.48
N LYS A 34 -8.81 -5.15 2.71
CA LYS A 34 -9.07 -3.92 3.45
C LYS A 34 -8.16 -3.70 4.66
N SER A 35 -7.21 -4.59 4.89
CA SER A 35 -6.27 -4.49 6.01
C SER A 35 -4.92 -5.08 5.66
N GLY A 36 -3.90 -4.74 6.46
CA GLY A 36 -2.57 -5.29 6.28
C GLY A 36 -2.49 -6.78 6.57
N VAL A 37 -3.25 -7.26 7.54
CA VAL A 37 -3.33 -8.71 7.85
C VAL A 37 -3.90 -9.47 6.66
N ALA A 38 -5.00 -8.97 6.07
CA ALA A 38 -5.60 -9.57 4.89
C ALA A 38 -4.67 -9.49 3.67
N ALA A 39 -3.88 -8.42 3.55
CA ALA A 39 -2.89 -8.29 2.47
C ALA A 39 -1.84 -9.41 2.54
N LEU A 40 -1.31 -9.68 3.72
CA LEU A 40 -0.33 -10.76 3.90
C LEU A 40 -0.93 -12.12 3.55
N ASP A 41 -2.16 -12.39 4.01
CA ASP A 41 -2.86 -13.64 3.69
C ASP A 41 -3.05 -13.79 2.17
N ALA A 42 -3.43 -12.72 1.49
CA ALA A 42 -3.61 -12.72 0.04
C ALA A 42 -2.29 -13.00 -0.70
N LEU A 43 -1.19 -12.41 -0.25
CA LEU A 43 0.13 -12.65 -0.85
C LEU A 43 0.59 -14.09 -0.66
N ARG A 44 0.28 -14.69 0.48
CA ARG A 44 0.61 -16.10 0.76
C ARG A 44 -0.24 -17.08 -0.05
N ALA A 45 -1.49 -16.70 -0.34
CA ALA A 45 -2.46 -17.60 -0.98
C ALA A 45 -2.35 -17.65 -2.50
N ALA A 46 -1.94 -16.56 -3.15
CA ALA A 46 -1.95 -16.45 -4.60
C ALA A 46 -0.76 -15.65 -5.11
N GLY A 47 -0.35 -15.91 -6.36
CA GLY A 47 0.68 -15.11 -7.01
C GLY A 47 0.19 -13.71 -7.30
N VAL A 48 0.70 -12.73 -6.57
CA VAL A 48 0.44 -11.30 -6.77
C VAL A 48 1.63 -10.69 -7.49
N ASP A 49 1.37 -9.98 -8.58
CA ASP A 49 2.42 -9.34 -9.37
C ASP A 49 2.73 -7.92 -8.92
N LEU A 50 1.74 -7.25 -8.30
CA LEU A 50 1.85 -5.87 -7.89
C LEU A 50 0.88 -5.59 -6.73
N VAL A 51 1.33 -4.86 -5.73
CA VAL A 51 0.49 -4.35 -4.64
C VAL A 51 0.25 -2.87 -4.86
N TYR A 52 -1.01 -2.46 -4.92
CA TYR A 52 -1.42 -1.06 -4.94
C TYR A 52 -1.93 -0.70 -3.55
N LEU A 53 -1.17 0.09 -2.81
CA LEU A 53 -1.33 0.27 -1.37
C LEU A 53 -1.69 1.71 -1.05
N ASP A 54 -2.79 1.91 -0.31
CA ASP A 54 -3.15 3.21 0.25
C ASP A 54 -2.28 3.51 1.48
N MET A 55 -2.13 4.78 1.81
CA MET A 55 -1.39 5.21 3.00
C MET A 55 -2.29 5.29 4.22
N ARG A 56 -3.46 5.89 4.09
CA ARG A 56 -4.35 6.19 5.21
C ARG A 56 -5.49 5.19 5.31
N PHE A 57 -5.67 4.62 6.49
CA PHE A 57 -6.74 3.66 6.78
C PHE A 57 -7.52 4.15 8.00
N ASP A 58 -8.67 4.77 7.77
CA ASP A 58 -9.51 5.34 8.83
C ASP A 58 -10.88 4.67 8.96
N ARG A 59 -11.15 3.61 8.18
CA ARG A 59 -12.41 2.85 8.20
C ARG A 59 -12.26 1.44 8.77
N VAL A 60 -11.04 0.91 8.85
CA VAL A 60 -10.81 -0.40 9.49
C VAL A 60 -11.03 -0.30 10.98
N PRO A 61 -11.53 -1.37 11.62
CA PRO A 61 -11.58 -1.43 13.09
C PRO A 61 -10.20 -1.19 13.69
N LEU A 62 -10.13 -0.45 14.78
CA LEU A 62 -8.85 -0.07 15.40
C LEU A 62 -7.97 -1.28 15.72
N GLY A 63 -8.59 -2.39 16.15
CA GLY A 63 -7.85 -3.62 16.46
C GLY A 63 -7.22 -4.31 15.27
N ASP A 64 -7.62 -3.95 14.04
CA ASP A 64 -7.05 -4.52 12.80
C ASP A 64 -5.91 -3.66 12.24
N LEU A 65 -5.61 -2.51 12.86
CA LEU A 65 -4.49 -1.68 12.46
C LEU A 65 -3.16 -2.31 12.87
N LEU A 66 -2.19 -2.25 11.97
CA LEU A 66 -0.82 -2.65 12.25
C LEU A 66 -0.04 -1.48 12.86
N GLY A 67 1.00 -1.82 13.60
CA GLY A 67 1.88 -0.84 14.24
C GLY A 67 1.82 -0.93 15.77
N ASP A 68 2.76 -0.25 16.42
CA ASP A 68 2.89 -0.23 17.87
C ASP A 68 2.14 0.97 18.45
N LEU A 69 0.95 0.73 19.00
CA LEU A 69 0.14 1.78 19.61
C LEU A 69 0.87 2.46 20.79
N ASP A 70 1.56 1.71 21.60
CA ASP A 70 2.27 2.27 22.75
C ASP A 70 3.38 3.23 22.30
N ALA A 71 4.13 2.86 21.27
CA ALA A 71 5.15 3.73 20.69
C ALA A 71 4.53 4.99 20.08
N ALA A 72 3.44 4.84 19.34
CA ALA A 72 2.72 5.97 18.75
C ALA A 72 2.14 6.90 19.82
N THR A 73 1.60 6.34 20.90
CA THR A 73 1.05 7.09 22.02
C THR A 73 2.15 7.89 22.72
N ARG A 74 3.31 7.28 22.98
CA ARG A 74 4.46 7.98 23.58
C ARG A 74 4.95 9.11 22.69
N ARG A 75 4.97 8.91 21.38
CA ARG A 75 5.36 9.94 20.40
C ARG A 75 4.45 11.17 20.46
N HIS A 76 3.20 10.99 20.89
CA HIS A 76 2.21 12.04 21.03
C HIS A 76 1.91 12.39 22.50
N ASN A 77 2.94 12.43 23.32
CA ASN A 77 2.87 12.87 24.74
C ASN A 77 1.90 12.04 25.59
N GLY A 78 1.75 10.76 25.28
CA GLY A 78 0.90 9.86 26.04
C GLY A 78 -0.59 9.96 25.69
N ASP A 79 -0.94 10.59 24.57
CA ASP A 79 -2.34 10.70 24.12
C ASP A 79 -2.72 9.50 23.25
N PRO A 80 -3.57 8.55 23.76
CA PRO A 80 -3.93 7.37 22.97
C PRO A 80 -4.73 7.70 21.71
N ALA A 81 -5.57 8.72 21.73
CA ALA A 81 -6.35 9.13 20.55
C ALA A 81 -5.44 9.58 19.41
N ARG A 82 -4.40 10.33 19.72
CA ARG A 82 -3.37 10.72 18.74
C ARG A 82 -2.52 9.54 18.30
N GLY A 83 -2.25 8.59 19.19
CA GLY A 83 -1.57 7.35 18.86
C GLY A 83 -2.33 6.55 17.81
N TRP A 84 -3.63 6.33 18.00
CA TRP A 84 -4.48 5.67 17.02
C TRP A 84 -4.50 6.40 15.69
N ARG A 85 -4.64 7.72 15.71
CA ARG A 85 -4.64 8.53 14.50
C ARG A 85 -3.33 8.44 13.74
N HIS A 86 -2.22 8.36 14.46
CA HIS A 86 -0.89 8.14 13.85
C HIS A 86 -0.86 6.81 13.09
N LEU A 87 -1.35 5.73 13.68
CA LEU A 87 -1.42 4.42 13.02
C LEU A 87 -2.32 4.47 11.78
N GLN A 88 -3.46 5.15 11.87
CA GLN A 88 -4.37 5.31 10.74
C GLN A 88 -3.74 6.09 9.60
N ASN A 89 -3.10 7.22 9.90
CA ASN A 89 -2.54 8.11 8.88
C ASN A 89 -1.31 7.55 8.18
N HIS A 90 -0.60 6.62 8.83
CA HIS A 90 0.64 6.03 8.32
C HIS A 90 0.51 4.52 8.11
N GLN A 91 -0.71 4.02 8.05
CA GLN A 91 -0.95 2.57 7.99
C GLN A 91 -0.25 1.90 6.82
N GLY A 92 -0.19 2.57 5.66
CA GLY A 92 0.54 2.04 4.51
C GLY A 92 2.00 1.72 4.82
N LEU A 93 2.68 2.53 5.64
CA LEU A 93 4.06 2.27 6.04
C LEU A 93 4.17 1.07 6.99
N PHE A 94 3.24 0.92 7.92
CA PHE A 94 3.20 -0.24 8.81
C PHE A 94 2.89 -1.52 8.04
N ILE A 95 2.05 -1.43 7.02
CA ILE A 95 1.76 -2.56 6.13
C ILE A 95 3.02 -2.96 5.35
N LEU A 96 3.76 -2.00 4.79
CA LEU A 96 5.04 -2.28 4.12
C LEU A 96 6.00 -3.01 5.06
N ASP A 97 6.17 -2.51 6.29
CA ASP A 97 7.04 -3.14 7.27
C ASP A 97 6.61 -4.59 7.56
N HIS A 98 5.32 -4.82 7.66
CA HIS A 98 4.74 -6.14 7.91
C HIS A 98 5.02 -7.10 6.75
N LEU A 99 4.88 -6.63 5.51
CA LEU A 99 5.17 -7.44 4.32
C LEU A 99 6.65 -7.78 4.24
N VAL A 100 7.53 -6.82 4.49
CA VAL A 100 8.98 -7.03 4.52
C VAL A 100 9.35 -8.06 5.58
N ALA A 101 8.82 -7.92 6.81
CA ALA A 101 9.10 -8.83 7.91
C ALA A 101 8.65 -10.26 7.64
N ASN A 102 7.72 -10.46 6.71
CA ASN A 102 7.19 -11.78 6.33
C ASN A 102 7.71 -12.28 4.98
N GLY A 103 8.78 -11.68 4.45
CA GLY A 103 9.47 -12.20 3.27
C GLY A 103 8.96 -11.66 1.93
N PHE A 104 8.13 -10.61 1.93
CA PHE A 104 7.57 -10.03 0.70
C PHE A 104 8.17 -8.67 0.33
N GLY A 105 9.40 -8.39 0.77
CA GLY A 105 10.08 -7.12 0.46
C GLY A 105 10.42 -6.92 -1.01
N ASP A 106 10.43 -7.97 -1.82
CA ASP A 106 10.76 -7.91 -3.25
C ASP A 106 9.54 -7.76 -4.17
N VAL A 107 8.34 -7.79 -3.62
CA VAL A 107 7.11 -7.60 -4.40
C VAL A 107 7.02 -6.12 -4.83
N PRO A 108 6.73 -5.84 -6.11
CA PRO A 108 6.50 -4.45 -6.53
C PRO A 108 5.32 -3.84 -5.78
N VAL A 109 5.50 -2.61 -5.30
CA VAL A 109 4.46 -1.87 -4.60
C VAL A 109 4.33 -0.47 -5.20
N ILE A 110 3.09 -0.07 -5.49
CA ILE A 110 2.76 1.34 -5.75
C ILE A 110 2.08 1.85 -4.48
N LEU A 111 2.72 2.81 -3.81
CA LEU A 111 2.14 3.45 -2.64
C LEU A 111 1.43 4.73 -3.08
N ALA A 112 0.15 4.84 -2.76
CA ALA A 112 -0.64 6.03 -3.06
C ALA A 112 -0.36 7.10 -1.99
N TYR A 113 0.72 7.82 -2.19
CA TYR A 113 1.20 8.87 -1.31
C TYR A 113 2.14 9.79 -2.07
N ASP A 114 2.00 11.09 -1.88
CA ASP A 114 2.83 12.08 -2.58
C ASP A 114 4.19 12.24 -1.90
N PHE A 115 5.24 11.69 -2.53
CA PHE A 115 6.62 11.82 -2.08
C PHE A 115 7.37 12.98 -2.72
N SER A 116 6.70 13.85 -3.48
CA SER A 116 7.39 14.91 -4.22
C SER A 116 8.25 15.84 -3.33
N ARG A 117 7.91 15.96 -2.05
CA ARG A 117 8.66 16.74 -1.06
C ARG A 117 9.37 15.89 -0.01
N GLU A 118 9.41 14.57 -0.21
CA GLU A 118 9.96 13.62 0.76
C GLU A 118 10.91 12.62 0.10
N ALA A 119 11.79 13.12 -0.77
CA ALA A 119 12.71 12.28 -1.53
C ALA A 119 13.61 11.42 -0.63
N ARG A 120 14.07 11.95 0.50
CA ARG A 120 14.90 11.21 1.46
C ARG A 120 14.14 10.06 2.11
N ARG A 121 12.88 10.28 2.43
CA ARG A 121 12.01 9.24 3.02
C ARG A 121 11.78 8.12 2.02
N LEU A 122 11.50 8.47 0.77
CA LEU A 122 11.34 7.51 -0.31
C LEU A 122 12.61 6.66 -0.50
N GLU A 123 13.77 7.31 -0.55
CA GLU A 123 15.06 6.63 -0.69
C GLU A 123 15.30 5.67 0.47
N PHE A 124 14.99 6.08 1.70
CA PHE A 124 15.10 5.24 2.89
C PHE A 124 14.21 4.01 2.79
N LEU A 125 12.95 4.19 2.37
CA LEU A 125 12.00 3.08 2.20
C LEU A 125 12.46 2.11 1.11
N ARG A 126 13.04 2.60 0.02
CA ARG A 126 13.53 1.77 -1.08
C ARG A 126 14.70 0.88 -0.71
N ARG A 127 15.40 1.14 0.39
CA ARG A 127 16.43 0.24 0.90
C ARG A 127 15.84 -1.10 1.34
N ARG A 128 14.61 -1.11 1.86
CA ARG A 128 13.91 -2.31 2.31
C ARG A 128 12.91 -2.83 1.28
N VAL A 129 12.37 -1.95 0.46
CA VAL A 129 11.41 -2.26 -0.59
C VAL A 129 11.97 -1.69 -1.91
N PRO A 130 12.91 -2.40 -2.56
CA PRO A 130 13.61 -1.86 -3.74
C PRO A 130 12.68 -1.53 -4.90
N ARG A 131 11.55 -2.25 -5.01
CA ARG A 131 10.56 -2.04 -6.08
C ARG A 131 9.37 -1.22 -5.59
N LEU A 132 9.64 -0.17 -4.85
CA LEU A 132 8.63 0.79 -4.39
C LEU A 132 8.49 1.93 -5.39
N TYR A 133 7.26 2.10 -5.85
CA TYR A 133 6.81 3.19 -6.71
C TYR A 133 5.75 4.00 -5.96
N TRP A 134 5.39 5.15 -6.47
CA TRP A 134 4.37 5.97 -5.83
C TRP A 134 3.55 6.76 -6.85
N VAL A 135 2.33 7.13 -6.46
CA VAL A 135 1.46 8.04 -7.21
C VAL A 135 0.88 9.05 -6.22
N GLY A 136 0.81 10.30 -6.63
CA GLY A 136 0.24 11.38 -5.81
C GLY A 136 -1.29 11.43 -5.91
N ASP A 137 -1.88 12.35 -5.14
CA ASP A 137 -3.34 12.47 -5.04
C ASP A 137 -4.00 12.95 -6.33
N ALA A 138 -3.31 13.78 -7.11
CA ALA A 138 -3.84 14.36 -8.35
C ALA A 138 -3.36 13.59 -9.58
N VAL A 139 -3.10 12.29 -9.45
CA VAL A 139 -2.61 11.45 -10.53
C VAL A 139 -3.72 11.19 -11.57
N THR A 140 -3.34 11.24 -12.85
CA THR A 140 -4.24 10.86 -13.94
C THR A 140 -4.21 9.36 -14.18
N PRO A 141 -5.26 8.77 -14.81
CA PRO A 141 -5.23 7.35 -15.19
C PRO A 141 -4.03 6.99 -16.07
N GLU A 142 -3.62 7.87 -16.98
CA GLU A 142 -2.45 7.66 -17.84
C GLU A 142 -1.15 7.58 -17.02
N GLU A 143 -1.02 8.42 -16.01
CA GLU A 143 0.14 8.40 -15.11
C GLU A 143 0.18 7.13 -14.27
N VAL A 144 -0.98 6.68 -13.76
CA VAL A 144 -1.09 5.41 -13.02
C VAL A 144 -0.68 4.25 -13.92
N LEU A 145 -1.18 4.24 -15.15
CA LEU A 145 -0.84 3.19 -16.12
C LEU A 145 0.67 3.15 -16.39
N ALA A 146 1.29 4.31 -16.55
CA ALA A 146 2.74 4.40 -16.79
C ALA A 146 3.54 3.84 -15.62
N VAL A 147 3.20 4.21 -14.40
CA VAL A 147 3.85 3.70 -13.18
C VAL A 147 3.61 2.19 -13.03
N MET A 148 2.41 1.73 -13.32
CA MET A 148 2.07 0.31 -13.25
C MET A 148 2.88 -0.52 -14.26
N LYS A 149 3.04 -0.03 -15.48
CA LYS A 149 3.87 -0.68 -16.50
C LYS A 149 5.34 -0.77 -16.06
N GLU A 150 5.86 0.31 -15.48
CA GLU A 150 7.22 0.33 -14.95
C GLU A 150 7.38 -0.70 -13.81
N ALA A 151 6.43 -0.73 -12.88
CA ALA A 151 6.47 -1.65 -11.75
C ALA A 151 6.38 -3.12 -12.16
N LEU A 152 5.68 -3.41 -13.25
CA LEU A 152 5.47 -4.77 -13.77
C LEU A 152 6.55 -5.23 -14.78
N SER A 153 7.44 -4.33 -15.17
CA SER A 153 8.49 -4.66 -16.14
C SER A 153 9.65 -5.46 -15.56
#